data_343000b9865cb2e608bf52d4b3bf6f63
#
_entry.id   343000b9865cb2e608bf52d4b3bf6f63
#
_cell.length_a   1.000
_cell.length_b   1.000
_cell.length_c   1.000
_cell.angle_alpha   90.00
_cell.angle_beta   90.00
_cell.angle_gamma   90.00
#
_symmetry.space_group_name_H-M   'P 1'
#
loop_
_entity.id
_entity.type
_entity.pdbx_description
1 polymer ?
#
loop_
_entity_poly.entity_id
_entity_poly.type
_entity_poly.pdbx_seq_one_letter_code
_entity_poly.pdbx_strand_id
1 'polypeptide(L)'
;MGSGMGMPSMGIYSYELYNVYDVDNIIRIGSAGAFDDDLNLMDIVLGMGSCTDSNFAAQYNLPGIYAPIADFTLLKTAYDVAEEKHFSVKVGNVLASDVFYNDDTTVNDRWKKMGVLAVDMESAALYMTAARCRKHALTILTISDHLYRGEKLSAQERQIGFT
;
A
#
# COMPACT_ATOMS: atom_id res chain seq x y z
N MET A 1 4.68 -7.72 13.38
CA MET A 1 5.78 -6.77 13.70
C MET A 1 5.52 -5.43 13.04
N GLY A 2 6.05 -4.32 13.57
CA GLY A 2 6.04 -3.04 12.87
C GLY A 2 7.04 -3.04 11.71
N SER A 3 6.68 -2.42 10.58
CA SER A 3 7.52 -2.34 9.37
C SER A 3 8.32 -1.05 9.26
N GLY A 4 8.19 -0.15 10.23
CA GLY A 4 8.72 1.21 10.10
C GLY A 4 7.91 2.03 9.09
N MET A 5 8.46 3.17 8.69
CA MET A 5 7.86 4.09 7.74
C MET A 5 8.73 4.21 6.49
N GLY A 6 8.09 4.23 5.34
CA GLY A 6 8.73 4.46 4.06
C GLY A 6 9.35 3.23 3.40
N MET A 7 9.61 3.36 2.11
CA MET A 7 10.10 2.26 1.28
C MET A 7 11.45 1.69 1.74
N PRO A 8 12.43 2.49 2.21
CA PRO A 8 13.68 1.93 2.70
C PRO A 8 13.49 0.98 3.88
N SER A 9 12.63 1.35 4.86
CA SER A 9 12.32 0.49 6.00
C SER A 9 11.64 -0.80 5.57
N MET A 10 10.62 -0.69 4.72
CA MET A 10 9.90 -1.85 4.18
C MET A 10 10.85 -2.76 3.39
N GLY A 11 11.74 -2.19 2.58
CA GLY A 11 12.73 -2.94 1.81
C GLY A 11 13.66 -3.78 2.70
N ILE A 12 14.14 -3.21 3.82
CA ILE A 12 15.01 -3.92 4.77
C ILE A 12 14.24 -5.09 5.40
N TYR A 13 13.11 -4.81 6.04
CA TYR A 13 12.37 -5.84 6.78
C TYR A 13 11.84 -6.95 5.88
N SER A 14 11.26 -6.61 4.72
CA SER A 14 10.76 -7.63 3.79
C SER A 14 11.89 -8.48 3.22
N TYR A 15 13.04 -7.89 2.90
CA TYR A 15 14.20 -8.63 2.42
C TYR A 15 14.70 -9.64 3.46
N GLU A 16 14.84 -9.22 4.72
CA GLU A 16 15.28 -10.11 5.80
C GLU A 16 14.27 -11.23 6.08
N LEU A 17 12.96 -10.90 6.11
CA LEU A 17 11.92 -11.90 6.29
C LEU A 17 11.95 -12.96 5.18
N TYR A 18 12.12 -12.57 3.92
CA TYR A 18 12.16 -13.50 2.80
C TYR A 18 13.46 -14.31 2.75
N ASN A 19 14.62 -13.70 3.00
CA ASN A 19 15.91 -14.35 2.73
C ASN A 19 16.60 -14.93 3.97
N VAL A 20 16.32 -14.39 5.17
CA VAL A 20 16.94 -14.87 6.42
C VAL A 20 15.99 -15.79 7.18
N TYR A 21 14.70 -15.43 7.20
CA TYR A 21 13.68 -16.17 7.94
C TYR A 21 12.84 -17.10 7.05
N ASP A 22 13.10 -17.13 5.75
CA ASP A 22 12.44 -17.96 4.74
C ASP A 22 10.91 -17.89 4.76
N VAL A 23 10.39 -16.68 4.97
CA VAL A 23 8.96 -16.41 4.91
C VAL A 23 8.52 -16.43 3.44
N ASP A 24 7.41 -17.11 3.13
CA ASP A 24 6.87 -17.17 1.77
C ASP A 24 5.90 -16.03 1.45
N ASN A 25 5.11 -15.63 2.43
CA ASN A 25 4.04 -14.65 2.24
C ASN A 25 4.14 -13.52 3.26
N ILE A 26 4.08 -12.28 2.80
CA ILE A 26 3.99 -11.10 3.66
C ILE A 26 2.70 -10.36 3.33
N ILE A 27 1.83 -10.21 4.32
CA ILE A 27 0.66 -9.34 4.25
C ILE A 27 0.93 -8.12 5.13
N ARG A 28 0.99 -6.95 4.48
CA ARG A 28 1.08 -5.67 5.16
C ARG A 28 -0.30 -5.17 5.49
N ILE A 29 -0.56 -4.90 6.76
CA ILE A 29 -1.75 -4.20 7.21
C ILE A 29 -1.30 -2.79 7.60
N GLY A 30 -1.87 -1.76 6.98
CA GLY A 30 -1.46 -0.38 7.20
C GLY A 30 -2.59 0.62 7.03
N SER A 31 -2.25 1.91 7.18
CA SER A 31 -3.15 3.02 6.91
C SER A 31 -2.81 3.69 5.58
N ALA A 32 -3.79 4.40 5.00
CA ALA A 32 -3.61 5.20 3.79
C ALA A 32 -4.51 6.44 3.80
N GLY A 33 -4.07 7.46 3.07
CA GLY A 33 -4.90 8.62 2.75
C GLY A 33 -5.70 8.40 1.47
N ALA A 34 -7.02 8.65 1.49
CA ALA A 34 -7.89 8.44 0.33
C ALA A 34 -7.74 9.56 -0.70
N PHE A 35 -7.64 9.17 -1.99
CA PHE A 35 -7.83 10.05 -3.15
C PHE A 35 -9.24 9.94 -3.73
N ASP A 36 -9.77 8.73 -3.75
CA ASP A 36 -11.05 8.41 -4.38
C ASP A 36 -12.22 8.94 -3.54
N ASP A 37 -13.17 9.63 -4.21
CA ASP A 37 -14.30 10.30 -3.55
C ASP A 37 -15.30 9.33 -2.90
N ASP A 38 -15.35 8.08 -3.35
CA ASP A 38 -16.24 7.06 -2.81
C ASP A 38 -15.67 6.32 -1.59
N LEU A 39 -14.42 6.61 -1.21
CA LEU A 39 -13.79 6.04 -0.01
C LEU A 39 -14.13 6.88 1.22
N ASN A 40 -14.49 6.23 2.30
CA ASN A 40 -14.73 6.83 3.61
C ASN A 40 -13.66 6.40 4.62
N LEU A 41 -13.59 7.09 5.75
CA LEU A 41 -12.75 6.65 6.87
C LEU A 41 -13.16 5.24 7.28
N MET A 42 -12.16 4.40 7.58
CA MET A 42 -12.27 2.98 7.93
C MET A 42 -12.60 2.04 6.77
N ASP A 43 -12.86 2.52 5.55
CA ASP A 43 -12.93 1.64 4.38
C ASP A 43 -11.60 0.95 4.13
N ILE A 44 -11.66 -0.26 3.55
CA ILE A 44 -10.51 -1.08 3.27
C ILE A 44 -10.17 -1.00 1.78
N VAL A 45 -8.89 -0.79 1.48
CA VAL A 45 -8.34 -0.87 0.12
C VAL A 45 -7.38 -2.04 0.03
N LEU A 46 -7.63 -2.94 -0.91
CA LEU A 46 -6.69 -3.99 -1.30
C LEU A 46 -5.83 -3.46 -2.46
N GLY A 47 -4.56 -3.24 -2.21
CA GLY A 47 -3.62 -2.72 -3.21
C GLY A 47 -3.29 -3.78 -4.25
N MET A 48 -4.02 -3.79 -5.38
CA MET A 48 -3.76 -4.70 -6.50
C MET A 48 -2.45 -4.36 -7.21
N GLY A 49 -2.18 -3.08 -7.38
CA GLY A 49 -0.93 -2.54 -7.90
C GLY A 49 -0.49 -1.33 -7.10
N SER A 50 0.79 -1.03 -7.11
CA SER A 50 1.34 0.13 -6.43
C SER A 50 2.10 1.02 -7.38
N CYS A 51 1.54 2.19 -7.70
CA CYS A 51 2.30 3.27 -8.32
C CYS A 51 3.34 3.80 -7.33
N THR A 52 4.36 4.48 -7.81
CA THR A 52 5.32 5.12 -6.91
C THR A 52 6.02 6.31 -7.58
N ASP A 53 6.36 7.30 -6.78
CA ASP A 53 7.24 8.42 -7.12
C ASP A 53 8.68 8.19 -6.66
N SER A 54 8.93 7.04 -6.00
CA SER A 54 10.25 6.68 -5.47
C SER A 54 11.19 6.14 -6.55
N ASN A 55 12.47 6.37 -6.33
CA ASN A 55 13.52 5.75 -7.11
C ASN A 55 13.95 4.35 -6.58
N PHE A 56 13.13 3.71 -5.76
CA PHE A 56 13.44 2.42 -5.14
C PHE A 56 13.83 1.32 -6.15
N ALA A 57 13.17 1.30 -7.31
CA ALA A 57 13.42 0.32 -8.38
C ALA A 57 14.80 0.46 -9.05
N ALA A 58 15.48 1.62 -8.92
CA ALA A 58 16.77 1.87 -9.57
C ALA A 58 17.84 0.85 -9.16
N GLN A 59 17.78 0.33 -7.93
CA GLN A 59 18.70 -0.70 -7.44
C GLN A 59 18.69 -2.00 -8.25
N TYR A 60 17.59 -2.27 -8.98
CA TYR A 60 17.44 -3.48 -9.79
C TYR A 60 17.99 -3.34 -11.20
N ASN A 61 18.39 -2.13 -11.60
CA ASN A 61 18.97 -1.81 -12.91
C ASN A 61 18.20 -2.41 -14.09
N LEU A 62 16.88 -2.32 -14.06
CA LEU A 62 16.01 -2.82 -15.12
C LEU A 62 16.07 -1.89 -16.35
N PRO A 63 15.96 -2.41 -17.58
CA PRO A 63 15.96 -1.60 -18.81
C PRO A 63 14.58 -0.95 -19.09
N GLY A 64 13.75 -0.74 -18.07
CA GLY A 64 12.39 -0.19 -18.18
C GLY A 64 11.77 0.08 -16.83
N ILE A 65 10.45 0.30 -16.81
CA ILE A 65 9.67 0.57 -15.61
C ILE A 65 9.02 -0.73 -15.13
N TYR A 66 9.27 -1.09 -13.88
CA TYR A 66 8.63 -2.25 -13.24
C TYR A 66 7.23 -1.85 -12.71
N ALA A 67 6.25 -2.73 -12.89
CA ALA A 67 4.91 -2.60 -12.31
C ALA A 67 4.81 -3.40 -11.01
N PRO A 68 4.85 -2.77 -9.84
CA PRO A 68 4.69 -3.46 -8.56
C PRO A 68 3.24 -3.94 -8.40
N ILE A 69 3.04 -5.25 -8.29
CA ILE A 69 1.71 -5.86 -8.17
C ILE A 69 1.66 -6.83 -7.00
N ALA A 70 0.47 -6.96 -6.40
CA ALA A 70 0.19 -7.96 -5.39
C ALA A 70 0.22 -9.38 -5.95
N ASP A 71 0.47 -10.36 -5.08
CA ASP A 71 0.20 -11.76 -5.40
C ASP A 71 -1.32 -11.97 -5.59
N PHE A 72 -1.69 -12.58 -6.72
CA PHE A 72 -3.10 -12.77 -7.08
C PHE A 72 -3.84 -13.70 -6.10
N THR A 73 -3.17 -14.75 -5.60
CA THR A 73 -3.80 -15.69 -4.67
C THR A 73 -4.12 -15.03 -3.33
N LEU A 74 -3.16 -14.26 -2.80
CA LEU A 74 -3.37 -13.50 -1.57
C LEU A 74 -4.46 -12.43 -1.74
N LEU A 75 -4.43 -11.69 -2.85
CA LEU A 75 -5.42 -10.66 -3.16
C LEU A 75 -6.83 -11.25 -3.27
N LYS A 76 -6.97 -12.33 -4.05
CA LYS A 76 -8.27 -13.00 -4.23
C LYS A 76 -8.80 -13.55 -2.91
N THR A 77 -7.96 -14.21 -2.12
CA THR A 77 -8.35 -14.72 -0.82
C THR A 77 -8.82 -13.62 0.11
N ALA A 78 -8.11 -12.50 0.17
CA ALA A 78 -8.51 -11.34 0.99
C ALA A 78 -9.85 -10.76 0.52
N TYR A 79 -10.06 -10.66 -0.79
CA TYR A 79 -11.31 -10.20 -1.36
C TYR A 79 -12.49 -11.14 -1.01
N ASP A 80 -12.31 -12.45 -1.22
CA ASP A 80 -13.35 -13.46 -0.93
C ASP A 80 -13.75 -13.43 0.57
N VAL A 81 -12.76 -13.32 1.47
CA VAL A 81 -13.01 -13.20 2.92
C VAL A 81 -13.75 -11.89 3.26
N ALA A 82 -13.43 -10.80 2.60
CA ALA A 82 -14.12 -9.53 2.81
C ALA A 82 -15.59 -9.61 2.37
N GLU A 83 -15.85 -10.21 1.21
CA GLU A 83 -17.21 -10.46 0.71
C GLU A 83 -18.01 -11.34 1.69
N GLU A 84 -17.43 -12.47 2.14
CA GLU A 84 -18.06 -13.37 3.10
C GLU A 84 -18.44 -12.67 4.41
N LYS A 85 -17.56 -11.78 4.87
CA LYS A 85 -17.74 -11.03 6.12
C LYS A 85 -18.49 -9.70 5.95
N HIS A 86 -18.92 -9.38 4.73
CA HIS A 86 -19.63 -8.13 4.39
C HIS A 86 -18.85 -6.86 4.74
N PHE A 87 -17.52 -6.89 4.61
CA PHE A 87 -16.69 -5.69 4.70
C PHE A 87 -16.72 -4.90 3.38
N SER A 88 -16.83 -3.57 3.49
CA SER A 88 -16.66 -2.69 2.34
C SER A 88 -15.19 -2.67 1.94
N VAL A 89 -14.88 -3.18 0.74
CA VAL A 89 -13.51 -3.16 0.21
C VAL A 89 -13.49 -2.61 -1.22
N LYS A 90 -12.46 -1.82 -1.53
CA LYS A 90 -12.11 -1.48 -2.91
C LYS A 90 -10.80 -2.15 -3.29
N VAL A 91 -10.72 -2.61 -4.54
CA VAL A 91 -9.50 -3.21 -5.11
C VAL A 91 -9.00 -2.33 -6.23
N GLY A 92 -7.73 -1.95 -6.21
CA GLY A 92 -7.17 -1.12 -7.27
C GLY A 92 -5.74 -0.65 -6.99
N ASN A 93 -5.30 0.31 -7.79
CA ASN A 93 -3.98 0.89 -7.63
C ASN A 93 -3.93 1.82 -6.41
N VAL A 94 -2.83 1.72 -5.68
CA VAL A 94 -2.45 2.68 -4.64
C VAL A 94 -1.16 3.40 -5.04
N LEU A 95 -0.83 4.49 -4.38
CA LEU A 95 0.44 5.19 -4.54
C LEU A 95 1.30 4.94 -3.30
N ALA A 96 2.52 4.44 -3.49
CA ALA A 96 3.54 4.49 -2.45
C ALA A 96 4.45 5.69 -2.71
N SER A 97 4.34 6.72 -1.86
CA SER A 97 5.09 7.98 -2.00
C SER A 97 6.22 8.08 -0.99
N ASP A 98 7.38 8.61 -1.43
CA ASP A 98 8.48 8.96 -0.52
C ASP A 98 8.24 10.30 0.18
N VAL A 99 7.28 11.12 -0.29
CA VAL A 99 7.06 12.48 0.19
C VAL A 99 5.71 12.60 0.87
N PHE A 100 5.71 12.77 2.19
CA PHE A 100 4.48 12.98 2.97
C PHE A 100 3.99 14.44 2.89
N TYR A 101 4.91 15.41 3.01
CA TYR A 101 4.61 16.84 2.87
C TYR A 101 5.13 17.34 1.53
N ASN A 102 4.25 17.36 0.52
CA ASN A 102 4.62 17.75 -0.83
C ASN A 102 4.44 19.25 -1.05
N ASP A 103 5.46 19.91 -1.60
CA ASP A 103 5.40 21.35 -1.95
C ASP A 103 4.43 21.63 -3.10
N ASP A 104 4.29 20.68 -4.05
CA ASP A 104 3.29 20.76 -5.10
C ASP A 104 1.94 20.22 -4.59
N THR A 105 1.05 21.12 -4.20
CA THR A 105 -0.28 20.78 -3.69
C THR A 105 -1.20 20.10 -4.74
N THR A 106 -0.82 20.12 -6.02
CA THR A 106 -1.62 19.57 -7.13
C THR A 106 -1.18 18.16 -7.54
N VAL A 107 -0.11 17.62 -6.95
CA VAL A 107 0.42 16.30 -7.33
C VAL A 107 -0.62 15.19 -7.14
N ASN A 108 -1.36 15.26 -6.05
CA ASN A 108 -2.38 14.27 -5.72
C ASN A 108 -3.54 14.24 -6.74
N ASP A 109 -3.90 15.39 -7.32
CA ASP A 109 -4.94 15.49 -8.35
C ASP A 109 -4.56 14.69 -9.61
N ARG A 110 -3.28 14.63 -9.94
CA ARG A 110 -2.80 13.86 -11.09
C ARG A 110 -2.95 12.36 -10.86
N TRP A 111 -2.63 11.88 -9.65
CA TRP A 111 -2.83 10.48 -9.26
C TRP A 111 -4.31 10.10 -9.20
N LYS A 112 -5.15 10.97 -8.61
CA LYS A 112 -6.59 10.79 -8.58
C LYS A 112 -7.20 10.68 -9.99
N LYS A 113 -6.78 11.54 -10.93
CA LYS A 113 -7.22 11.48 -12.34
C LYS A 113 -6.86 10.16 -13.05
N MET A 114 -5.83 9.47 -12.58
CA MET A 114 -5.45 8.14 -13.07
C MET A 114 -6.19 6.99 -12.39
N GLY A 115 -7.14 7.28 -11.49
CA GLY A 115 -7.91 6.29 -10.76
C GLY A 115 -7.14 5.61 -9.64
N VAL A 116 -6.07 6.23 -9.13
CA VAL A 116 -5.37 5.74 -7.93
C VAL A 116 -6.26 5.99 -6.72
N LEU A 117 -6.50 4.95 -5.92
CA LEU A 117 -7.48 4.96 -4.84
C LEU A 117 -6.99 5.70 -3.59
N ALA A 118 -5.75 5.44 -3.20
CA ALA A 118 -5.20 5.92 -1.92
C ALA A 118 -3.68 6.01 -1.99
N VAL A 119 -3.08 6.68 -1.00
CA VAL A 119 -1.62 6.80 -0.85
C VAL A 119 -1.15 6.19 0.46
N ASP A 120 -0.09 5.39 0.39
CA ASP A 120 0.74 4.92 1.50
C ASP A 120 2.21 5.29 1.26
N MET A 121 3.14 4.66 1.95
CA MET A 121 4.57 4.91 1.78
C MET A 121 5.41 3.63 1.62
N GLU A 122 4.81 2.44 1.52
CA GLU A 122 5.53 1.16 1.63
C GLU A 122 5.17 0.12 0.57
N SER A 123 3.96 0.16 0.02
CA SER A 123 3.40 -0.93 -0.80
C SER A 123 4.26 -1.28 -2.02
N ALA A 124 4.82 -0.29 -2.71
CA ALA A 124 5.66 -0.54 -3.88
C ALA A 124 6.95 -1.28 -3.52
N ALA A 125 7.62 -0.89 -2.41
CA ALA A 125 8.84 -1.56 -1.96
C ALA A 125 8.56 -3.01 -1.58
N LEU A 126 7.46 -3.27 -0.88
CA LEU A 126 7.05 -4.63 -0.50
C LEU A 126 6.85 -5.51 -1.74
N TYR A 127 6.09 -5.04 -2.73
CA TYR A 127 5.83 -5.81 -3.95
C TYR A 127 7.10 -6.04 -4.79
N MET A 128 7.95 -5.02 -4.93
CA MET A 128 9.22 -5.16 -5.65
C MET A 128 10.16 -6.15 -4.96
N THR A 129 10.26 -6.09 -3.62
CA THR A 129 11.12 -7.01 -2.86
C THR A 129 10.57 -8.44 -2.95
N ALA A 130 9.27 -8.65 -2.81
CA ALA A 130 8.64 -9.95 -2.98
C ALA A 130 8.94 -10.54 -4.36
N ALA A 131 8.72 -9.77 -5.42
CA ALA A 131 9.00 -10.20 -6.79
C ALA A 131 10.49 -10.55 -6.99
N ARG A 132 11.40 -9.72 -6.47
CA ARG A 132 12.85 -9.98 -6.56
C ARG A 132 13.26 -11.26 -5.83
N CYS A 133 12.61 -11.57 -4.72
CA CYS A 133 12.84 -12.78 -3.92
C CYS A 133 12.02 -13.99 -4.43
N ARG A 134 11.15 -13.82 -5.45
CA ARG A 134 10.20 -14.84 -5.91
C ARG A 134 9.28 -15.35 -4.80
N LYS A 135 8.83 -14.43 -3.98
CA LYS A 135 7.92 -14.62 -2.85
C LYS A 135 6.62 -13.83 -3.09
N HIS A 136 5.70 -13.87 -2.16
CA HIS A 136 4.35 -13.34 -2.30
C HIS A 136 4.10 -12.18 -1.35
N ALA A 137 3.34 -11.18 -1.80
CA ALA A 137 2.98 -10.04 -0.96
C ALA A 137 1.57 -9.52 -1.26
N LEU A 138 0.94 -8.97 -0.23
CA LEU A 138 -0.30 -8.22 -0.32
C LEU A 138 -0.25 -7.02 0.63
N THR A 139 -0.82 -5.91 0.23
CA THR A 139 -1.05 -4.74 1.07
C THR A 139 -2.55 -4.53 1.26
N ILE A 140 -2.99 -4.50 2.51
CA ILE A 140 -4.35 -4.21 2.96
C ILE A 140 -4.29 -2.88 3.72
N LEU A 141 -4.98 -1.87 3.24
CA LEU A 141 -4.93 -0.51 3.77
C LEU A 141 -6.28 -0.09 4.32
N THR A 142 -6.29 0.43 5.54
CA THR A 142 -7.47 1.09 6.10
C THR A 142 -7.35 2.60 5.87
N ILE A 143 -8.40 3.23 5.39
CA ILE A 143 -8.42 4.67 5.17
C ILE A 143 -8.45 5.40 6.52
N SER A 144 -7.36 6.12 6.80
CA SER A 144 -7.20 6.90 8.03
C SER A 144 -7.52 8.38 7.87
N ASP A 145 -7.46 8.89 6.65
CA ASP A 145 -7.72 10.28 6.31
C ASP A 145 -8.18 10.42 4.85
N HIS A 146 -8.97 11.44 4.57
CA HIS A 146 -9.41 11.76 3.22
C HIS A 146 -8.81 13.09 2.79
N LEU A 147 -7.92 13.06 1.78
CA LEU A 147 -7.07 14.20 1.43
C LEU A 147 -7.84 15.40 0.87
N TYR A 148 -9.07 15.21 0.39
CA TYR A 148 -9.92 16.25 -0.19
C TYR A 148 -11.04 16.73 0.72
N ARG A 149 -11.43 15.94 1.73
CA ARG A 149 -12.53 16.27 2.64
C ARG A 149 -12.06 16.84 3.97
N GLY A 150 -10.76 16.76 4.26
CA GLY A 150 -10.20 17.17 5.55
C GLY A 150 -10.60 16.29 6.72
N GLU A 151 -11.19 15.13 6.44
CA GLU A 151 -11.56 14.12 7.42
C GLU A 151 -10.34 13.29 7.81
N LYS A 152 -10.16 13.01 9.09
CA LYS A 152 -9.06 12.18 9.60
C LYS A 152 -9.41 11.52 10.93
N LEU A 153 -8.93 10.30 11.12
CA LEU A 153 -8.99 9.62 12.40
C LEU A 153 -8.02 10.27 13.40
N SER A 154 -8.43 10.37 14.65
CA SER A 154 -7.54 10.72 15.77
C SER A 154 -6.47 9.64 15.96
N ALA A 155 -5.39 9.98 16.69
CA ALA A 155 -4.35 9.01 17.01
C ALA A 155 -4.90 7.80 17.80
N GLN A 156 -5.87 8.04 18.68
CA GLN A 156 -6.52 6.98 19.46
C GLN A 156 -7.39 6.07 18.58
N GLU A 157 -8.17 6.63 17.66
CA GLU A 157 -8.97 5.84 16.71
C GLU A 157 -8.11 4.98 15.79
N ARG A 158 -6.97 5.51 15.31
CA ARG A 158 -5.99 4.71 14.54
C ARG A 158 -5.41 3.55 15.34
N GLN A 159 -5.14 3.75 16.62
CA GLN A 159 -4.58 2.70 17.49
C GLN A 159 -5.58 1.57 17.74
N ILE A 160 -6.87 1.89 17.89
CA ILE A 160 -7.92 0.91 18.23
C ILE A 160 -8.56 0.31 16.95
N GLY A 161 -8.71 1.10 15.90
CA GLY A 161 -9.47 0.73 14.71
C GLY A 161 -8.77 -0.25 13.76
N PHE A 162 -7.49 -0.56 13.97
CA PHE A 162 -6.72 -1.49 13.13
C PHE A 162 -6.49 -2.87 13.79
N THR A 163 -7.19 -3.15 14.89
CA THR A 163 -7.11 -4.44 15.60
C THR A 163 -8.29 -5.35 15.29
#